data_cbfafd36112ee786c2dc2a549aeb8643
#
_entry.id   cbfafd36112ee786c2dc2a549aeb8643
#
_cell.length_a   1.000
_cell.length_b   1.000
_cell.length_c   1.000
_cell.angle_alpha   90.00
_cell.angle_beta   90.00
_cell.angle_gamma   90.00
#
_symmetry.space_group_name_H-M   'P 1'
#
loop_
_entity.id
_entity.type
_entity.pdbx_description
1 polymer ?
#
loop_
_entity_poly.entity_id
_entity_poly.type
_entity_poly.pdbx_seq_one_letter_code
_entity_poly.pdbx_strand_id
1 'polypeptide(L)'
;PAIVERVAAVLDERTRFSKLYLRLTGGPELSPGTFIDAKIVGPNVPSSYQLSEAVEQPGGHLWLVIDDKLVRHSPDIRNRSRVGILVEAFEYGQGIVVGPVPSAFEGMRVRTLPVDTAP
;
A
#
# COMPACT_ATOMS: atom_id res chain seq x y z
N PRO A 1 -1.86 -11.71 21.95
CA PRO A 1 -0.97 -12.30 20.94
C PRO A 1 -1.52 -13.62 20.41
N ALA A 2 -1.27 -13.87 19.16
CA ALA A 2 -1.69 -15.11 18.50
C ALA A 2 -0.71 -15.47 17.41
N ILE A 3 -0.73 -16.74 17.01
CA ILE A 3 0.02 -17.20 15.84
C ILE A 3 -0.93 -17.85 14.85
N VAL A 4 -0.64 -17.74 13.56
CA VAL A 4 -1.39 -18.44 12.53
C VAL A 4 -1.03 -19.92 12.62
N GLU A 5 -2.00 -20.74 12.95
CA GLU A 5 -1.79 -22.18 13.10
C GLU A 5 -2.00 -22.89 11.77
N ARG A 6 -3.01 -22.44 11.01
CA ARG A 6 -3.39 -23.11 9.77
C ARG A 6 -4.14 -22.12 8.86
N VAL A 7 -3.91 -22.24 7.57
CA VAL A 7 -4.67 -21.54 6.53
C VAL A 7 -5.47 -22.57 5.75
N ALA A 8 -6.75 -22.28 5.46
CA ALA A 8 -7.55 -23.17 4.67
C ALA A 8 -6.95 -23.30 3.26
N ALA A 9 -6.86 -24.55 2.78
CA ALA A 9 -6.24 -24.83 1.49
C ALA A 9 -7.07 -24.34 0.30
N VAL A 10 -8.35 -24.05 0.48
CA VAL A 10 -9.26 -23.66 -0.59
C VAL A 10 -9.86 -22.30 -0.29
N LEU A 11 -9.73 -21.38 -1.25
CA LEU A 11 -10.40 -20.09 -1.21
C LEU A 11 -11.88 -20.29 -1.55
N ASP A 12 -12.75 -19.63 -0.79
CA ASP A 12 -14.18 -19.60 -1.13
C ASP A 12 -14.37 -18.76 -2.40
N GLU A 13 -14.74 -19.40 -3.51
CA GLU A 13 -14.89 -18.72 -4.80
C GLU A 13 -15.99 -17.68 -4.81
N ARG A 14 -17.00 -17.84 -3.98
CA ARG A 14 -18.13 -16.90 -3.91
C ARG A 14 -17.77 -15.61 -3.18
N THR A 15 -17.13 -15.72 -2.02
CA THR A 15 -16.78 -14.56 -1.18
C THR A 15 -15.35 -14.09 -1.39
N ARG A 16 -14.52 -14.93 -1.95
CA ARG A 16 -13.07 -14.75 -2.07
C ARG A 16 -12.36 -14.64 -0.72
N PHE A 17 -12.97 -15.23 0.32
CA PHE A 17 -12.40 -15.26 1.65
C PHE A 17 -11.76 -16.61 1.92
N SER A 18 -10.66 -16.58 2.64
CA SER A 18 -9.98 -17.76 3.13
C SER A 18 -10.14 -17.82 4.65
N LYS A 19 -10.26 -19.03 5.18
CA LYS A 19 -10.31 -19.22 6.63
C LYS A 19 -8.91 -19.33 7.20
N LEU A 20 -8.68 -18.60 8.27
CA LEU A 20 -7.45 -18.70 9.05
C LEU A 20 -7.79 -19.23 10.44
N TYR A 21 -6.95 -20.11 10.94
CA TYR A 21 -7.05 -20.64 12.29
C TYR A 21 -5.89 -20.08 13.09
N LEU A 22 -6.24 -19.33 14.14
CA LEU A 22 -5.25 -18.68 15.00
C LEU A 22 -5.26 -19.36 16.36
N ARG A 23 -4.08 -19.51 16.94
CA ARG A 23 -3.95 -19.96 18.32
C ARG A 23 -3.47 -18.80 19.16
N LEU A 24 -4.21 -18.54 20.23
CA LEU A 24 -3.81 -17.51 21.20
C LEU A 24 -2.58 -17.99 21.98
N THR A 25 -1.61 -17.10 22.10
CA THR A 25 -0.36 -17.38 22.83
C THR A 25 -0.28 -16.64 24.16
N GLY A 26 -1.30 -15.84 24.47
CA GLY A 26 -1.38 -15.10 25.71
C GLY A 26 -2.64 -14.28 25.79
N GLY A 27 -2.86 -13.61 26.91
CA GLY A 27 -4.05 -12.79 27.12
C GLY A 27 -5.20 -13.55 27.78
N PRO A 28 -6.36 -12.93 27.93
CA PRO A 28 -7.52 -13.55 28.58
C PRO A 28 -8.10 -14.66 27.69
N GLU A 29 -8.71 -15.65 28.34
CA GLU A 29 -9.49 -16.64 27.63
C GLU A 29 -10.71 -15.98 26.99
N LEU A 30 -10.96 -16.31 25.74
CA LEU A 30 -12.11 -15.82 24.99
C LEU A 30 -13.18 -16.89 24.94
N SER A 31 -14.41 -16.45 25.18
CA SER A 31 -15.57 -17.34 25.07
C SER A 31 -15.92 -17.56 23.58
N PRO A 32 -16.40 -18.75 23.20
CA PRO A 32 -16.91 -18.95 21.86
C PRO A 32 -17.99 -17.92 21.51
N GLY A 33 -17.94 -17.42 20.28
CA GLY A 33 -18.86 -16.40 19.80
C GLY A 33 -18.40 -14.96 20.01
N THR A 34 -17.26 -14.74 20.65
CA THR A 34 -16.71 -13.40 20.85
C THR A 34 -16.17 -12.85 19.53
N PHE A 35 -16.55 -11.60 19.21
CA PHE A 35 -15.98 -10.91 18.07
C PHE A 35 -14.61 -10.33 18.43
N ILE A 36 -13.67 -10.48 17.52
CA ILE A 36 -12.31 -9.94 17.68
C ILE A 36 -11.85 -9.26 16.39
N ASP A 37 -10.93 -8.34 16.54
CA ASP A 37 -10.16 -7.80 15.43
C ASP A 37 -8.76 -8.37 15.48
N ALA A 38 -8.28 -8.87 14.37
CA ALA A 38 -6.94 -9.43 14.26
C ALA A 38 -6.11 -8.67 13.24
N LYS A 39 -4.92 -8.27 13.66
CA LYS A 39 -3.93 -7.69 12.76
C LYS A 39 -2.90 -8.75 12.44
N ILE A 40 -2.80 -9.09 11.17
CA ILE A 40 -1.87 -10.12 10.69
C ILE A 40 -0.69 -9.41 10.04
N VAL A 41 0.50 -9.70 10.57
CA VAL A 41 1.74 -9.17 10.01
C VAL A 41 2.23 -10.12 8.93
N GLY A 42 2.30 -9.62 7.71
CA GLY A 42 2.83 -10.39 6.58
C GLY A 42 4.35 -10.32 6.50
N PRO A 43 4.92 -11.00 5.52
CA PRO A 43 6.37 -10.96 5.32
C PRO A 43 6.84 -9.56 4.93
N ASN A 44 8.08 -9.23 5.28
CA ASN A 44 8.73 -8.03 4.79
C ASN A 44 8.95 -8.13 3.28
N VAL A 45 8.66 -7.02 2.60
CA VAL A 45 8.94 -6.88 1.18
C VAL A 45 10.11 -5.90 1.06
N PRO A 46 11.33 -6.38 0.80
CA PRO A 46 12.48 -5.50 0.71
C PRO A 46 12.41 -4.62 -0.54
N SER A 47 13.16 -3.52 -0.53
CA SER A 47 13.28 -2.60 -1.66
C SER A 47 11.92 -2.15 -2.18
N SER A 48 11.04 -1.69 -1.27
CA SER A 48 9.70 -1.23 -1.63
C SER A 48 9.37 0.08 -0.91
N TYR A 49 8.40 0.81 -1.48
CA TYR A 49 7.84 2.01 -0.87
C TYR A 49 6.37 1.80 -0.55
N GLN A 50 5.96 2.28 0.61
CA GLN A 50 4.55 2.39 0.98
C GLN A 50 4.10 3.81 0.68
N LEU A 51 3.23 3.97 -0.32
CA LEU A 51 2.77 5.27 -0.78
C LEU A 51 1.27 5.42 -0.56
N SER A 52 0.85 6.67 -0.32
CA SER A 52 -0.57 7.00 -0.28
C SER A 52 -1.21 6.79 -1.65
N GLU A 53 -2.47 6.36 -1.68
CA GLU A 53 -3.21 6.25 -2.94
C GLU A 53 -3.28 7.58 -3.70
N ALA A 54 -3.15 8.72 -3.00
CA ALA A 54 -3.21 10.04 -3.61
C ALA A 54 -2.08 10.30 -4.62
N VAL A 55 -1.03 9.49 -4.65
CA VAL A 55 0.05 9.63 -5.63
C VAL A 55 -0.30 8.97 -6.97
N GLU A 56 -1.23 8.04 -6.97
CA GLU A 56 -1.63 7.34 -8.19
C GLU A 56 -2.52 8.23 -9.04
N GLN A 57 -2.08 8.50 -10.26
CA GLN A 57 -2.80 9.33 -11.21
C GLN A 57 -3.86 8.52 -11.98
N PRO A 58 -4.89 9.18 -12.54
CA PRO A 58 -5.78 8.50 -13.48
C PRO A 58 -4.97 7.80 -14.59
N GLY A 59 -5.23 6.51 -14.80
CA GLY A 59 -4.45 5.68 -15.72
C GLY A 59 -3.39 4.84 -15.04
N GLY A 60 -3.18 5.00 -13.72
CA GLY A 60 -2.33 4.11 -12.93
C GLY A 60 -0.86 4.46 -12.90
N HIS A 61 -0.46 5.61 -13.42
CA HIS A 61 0.93 6.06 -13.36
C HIS A 61 1.16 7.01 -12.20
N LEU A 62 2.44 7.26 -11.91
CA LEU A 62 2.90 8.28 -10.97
C LEU A 62 3.57 9.41 -11.73
N TRP A 63 3.47 10.63 -11.20
CA TRP A 63 4.27 11.74 -11.66
C TRP A 63 5.43 11.97 -10.70
N LEU A 64 6.64 11.87 -11.23
CA LEU A 64 7.87 12.17 -10.50
C LEU A 64 8.36 13.55 -10.90
N VAL A 65 9.06 14.23 -9.99
CA VAL A 65 9.71 15.49 -10.32
C VAL A 65 11.22 15.24 -10.37
N ILE A 66 11.79 15.35 -11.56
CA ILE A 66 13.22 15.19 -11.78
C ILE A 66 13.69 16.39 -12.60
N ASP A 67 14.68 17.13 -12.06
CA ASP A 67 15.18 18.35 -12.68
C ASP A 67 14.07 19.37 -12.98
N ASP A 68 13.16 19.56 -12.02
CA ASP A 68 12.02 20.47 -12.09
C ASP A 68 11.03 20.17 -13.22
N LYS A 69 11.01 18.93 -13.69
CA LYS A 69 10.11 18.47 -14.75
C LYS A 69 9.35 17.22 -14.31
N LEU A 70 8.15 17.09 -14.84
CA LEU A 70 7.36 15.89 -14.62
C LEU A 70 7.90 14.73 -15.45
N VAL A 71 8.09 13.60 -14.79
CA VAL A 71 8.48 12.35 -15.43
C VAL A 71 7.43 11.30 -15.10
N ARG A 72 6.90 10.65 -16.10
CA ARG A 72 5.92 9.57 -15.93
C ARG A 72 6.63 8.31 -15.48
N HIS A 73 6.09 7.68 -14.45
CA HIS A 73 6.59 6.40 -13.96
C HIS A 73 5.44 5.40 -13.84
N SER A 74 5.64 4.21 -14.38
CA SER A 74 4.69 3.10 -14.21
C SER A 74 5.14 2.26 -13.02
N PRO A 75 4.43 2.33 -11.88
CA PRO A 75 4.86 1.62 -10.69
C PRO A 75 4.63 0.12 -10.81
N ASP A 76 5.54 -0.67 -10.24
CA ASP A 76 5.33 -2.09 -10.04
C ASP A 76 4.62 -2.26 -8.69
N ILE A 77 3.30 -2.37 -8.73
CA ILE A 77 2.47 -2.45 -7.53
C ILE A 77 2.46 -3.88 -7.01
N ARG A 78 3.00 -4.04 -5.80
CA ARG A 78 3.08 -5.33 -5.10
C ARG A 78 1.83 -5.62 -4.29
N ASN A 79 1.19 -4.60 -3.75
CA ASN A 79 -0.01 -4.74 -2.94
C ASN A 79 -0.79 -3.44 -2.84
N ARG A 80 -2.09 -3.56 -2.63
CA ARG A 80 -2.99 -2.43 -2.33
C ARG A 80 -3.69 -2.71 -1.02
N SER A 81 -3.78 -1.71 -0.16
CA SER A 81 -4.44 -1.83 1.13
C SER A 81 -5.09 -0.51 1.53
N ARG A 82 -5.66 -0.46 2.71
CA ARG A 82 -6.24 0.79 3.24
C ARG A 82 -5.21 1.88 3.50
N VAL A 83 -3.96 1.49 3.72
CA VAL A 83 -2.89 2.46 3.98
C VAL A 83 -2.23 2.96 2.70
N GLY A 84 -2.61 2.42 1.55
CA GLY A 84 -2.12 2.86 0.26
C GLY A 84 -1.62 1.73 -0.61
N ILE A 85 -0.62 2.03 -1.42
CA ILE A 85 -0.02 1.08 -2.35
C ILE A 85 1.41 0.77 -1.95
N LEU A 86 1.77 -0.50 -2.05
CA LEU A 86 3.14 -0.98 -1.87
C LEU A 86 3.73 -1.20 -3.26
N VAL A 87 4.79 -0.49 -3.58
CA VAL A 87 5.42 -0.52 -4.90
C VAL A 87 6.89 -0.87 -4.78
N GLU A 88 7.45 -1.45 -5.84
CA GLU A 88 8.89 -1.64 -5.92
C GLU A 88 9.61 -0.29 -5.90
N ALA A 89 10.73 -0.21 -5.17
CA ALA A 89 11.50 1.00 -5.04
C ALA A 89 12.04 1.48 -6.40
N PHE A 90 12.09 2.78 -6.56
CA PHE A 90 12.56 3.44 -7.79
C PHE A 90 13.18 4.80 -7.45
N GLU A 91 13.93 5.35 -8.40
CA GLU A 91 14.48 6.70 -8.27
C GLU A 91 13.40 7.73 -8.51
N TYR A 92 13.12 8.56 -7.53
CA TYR A 92 12.05 9.55 -7.60
C TYR A 92 12.52 11.00 -7.68
N GLY A 93 13.83 11.24 -7.73
CA GLY A 93 14.40 12.60 -7.86
C GLY A 93 13.98 13.52 -6.73
N GLN A 94 13.31 14.61 -7.06
CA GLN A 94 12.87 15.61 -6.09
C GLN A 94 11.60 15.18 -5.33
N GLY A 95 10.87 14.20 -5.84
CA GLY A 95 9.69 13.69 -5.16
C GLY A 95 8.63 13.11 -6.09
N ILE A 96 7.56 12.67 -5.46
CA ILE A 96 6.39 12.09 -6.12
C ILE A 96 5.22 13.06 -5.92
N VAL A 97 4.51 13.37 -7.00
CA VAL A 97 3.38 14.31 -6.94
C VAL A 97 2.20 13.68 -6.24
N VAL A 98 1.60 14.41 -5.31
CA VAL A 98 0.40 14.01 -4.59
C VAL A 98 -0.80 14.73 -5.18
N GLY A 99 -1.83 13.98 -5.52
CA GLY A 99 -3.05 14.51 -6.09
C GLY A 99 -2.98 14.70 -7.61
N PRO A 100 -4.13 14.95 -8.24
CA PRO A 100 -4.18 15.11 -9.68
C PRO A 100 -3.52 16.41 -10.13
N VAL A 101 -2.87 16.36 -11.28
CA VAL A 101 -2.29 17.54 -11.94
C VAL A 101 -3.05 17.76 -13.24
N PRO A 102 -3.90 18.80 -13.31
CA PRO A 102 -4.66 19.08 -14.54
C PRO A 102 -3.73 19.36 -15.72
N SER A 103 -4.04 18.73 -16.85
CA SER A 103 -3.30 18.92 -18.10
C SER A 103 -1.82 18.59 -18.02
N ALA A 104 -1.44 17.69 -17.12
CA ALA A 104 -0.05 17.27 -16.94
C ALA A 104 0.45 16.49 -18.17
N PHE A 105 1.69 16.73 -18.53
CA PHE A 105 2.36 15.98 -19.59
C PHE A 105 3.82 15.76 -19.22
N GLU A 106 4.43 14.74 -19.79
CA GLU A 106 5.82 14.43 -19.54
C GLU A 106 6.75 15.55 -20.01
N GLY A 107 7.66 15.96 -19.15
CA GLY A 107 8.56 17.08 -19.42
C GLY A 107 8.01 18.43 -19.01
N MET A 108 6.78 18.51 -18.52
CA MET A 108 6.19 19.75 -18.03
C MET A 108 7.03 20.31 -16.88
N ARG A 109 7.39 21.60 -16.96
CA ARG A 109 8.11 22.26 -15.87
C ARG A 109 7.18 22.52 -14.70
N VAL A 110 7.66 22.23 -13.49
CA VAL A 110 6.88 22.38 -12.27
C VAL A 110 7.73 22.98 -11.17
N ARG A 111 7.05 23.55 -10.18
CA ARG A 111 7.65 23.96 -8.92
C ARG A 111 7.15 23.02 -7.84
N THR A 112 8.07 22.51 -7.05
CA THR A 112 7.71 21.66 -5.93
C THR A 112 7.36 22.49 -4.71
N LEU A 113 6.24 22.13 -4.07
CA LEU A 113 5.88 22.62 -2.75
C LEU A 113 5.82 21.39 -1.84
N PRO A 114 6.50 21.42 -0.68
CA PRO A 114 6.46 20.28 0.20
C PRO A 114 5.03 20.05 0.70
N VAL A 115 4.62 18.78 0.67
CA VAL A 115 3.38 18.37 1.30
C VAL A 115 3.69 18.16 2.77
N ASP A 116 2.88 18.76 3.64
CA ASP A 116 2.99 18.50 5.06
C ASP A 116 2.49 17.09 5.34
N THR A 117 3.44 16.15 5.45
CA THR A 117 3.12 14.79 5.81
C THR A 117 3.12 14.69 7.33
N ALA A 118 2.10 15.22 7.97
CA ALA A 118 1.92 15.01 9.39
C ALA A 118 1.80 13.50 9.66
N PRO A 119 2.51 12.97 10.62
CA PRO A 119 2.48 11.55 10.93
C PRO A 119 1.11 11.10 11.42
#